data_d38bb5a4fd5334e96c69a9aa500bf574
#
_entry.id   d38bb5a4fd5334e96c69a9aa500bf574
#
_cell.length_a   1.000
_cell.length_b   1.000
_cell.length_c   1.000
_cell.angle_alpha   90.00
_cell.angle_beta   90.00
_cell.angle_gamma   90.00
#
_symmetry.space_group_name_H-M   'P 1'
#
loop_
_entity.id
_entity.type
_entity.pdbx_description
1 polymer ?
#
loop_
_entity_poly.entity_id
_entity_poly.type
_entity_poly.pdbx_seq_one_letter_code
_entity_poly.pdbx_strand_id
1 'polypeptide(L)'
;MHPSGLSEKSNLSTRALRFLVDLPDLDAPREELICTLCTLSREMQPGAIVGGTIIDGASATFDRAVFPSLPDSVVSRLRRSPIAPPYVGTCAQAVCEGRRVTCPNISSETRFDPGWRRLYLGLGIRSVQSAPVFSFNGKALGTFVVAFNEPKASTTFDVELMAFGAYAMHIILQYSPPRVLA
;
A
#
# COMPACT_ATOMS: atom_id res chain seq x y z
N MET A 1 -33.40 -14.69 9.13
CA MET A 1 -32.56 -13.95 8.15
C MET A 1 -32.42 -12.52 8.65
N HIS A 2 -31.27 -12.18 9.21
CA HIS A 2 -31.02 -10.83 9.75
C HIS A 2 -30.35 -9.97 8.67
N PRO A 3 -30.79 -8.73 8.45
CA PRO A 3 -30.21 -7.83 7.45
C PRO A 3 -29.02 -7.01 8.02
N SER A 4 -28.19 -7.62 8.88
CA SER A 4 -27.09 -6.90 9.55
C SER A 4 -25.85 -6.65 8.69
N GLY A 5 -25.69 -7.34 7.56
CA GLY A 5 -24.47 -7.21 6.73
C GLY A 5 -24.42 -5.99 5.81
N LEU A 6 -25.55 -5.41 5.43
CA LEU A 6 -25.61 -4.25 4.54
C LEU A 6 -25.33 -2.93 5.27
N SER A 7 -25.69 -2.84 6.56
CA SER A 7 -25.44 -1.65 7.38
C SER A 7 -23.98 -1.45 7.72
N GLU A 8 -23.21 -2.52 8.01
CA GLU A 8 -21.78 -2.43 8.31
C GLU A 8 -20.94 -2.01 7.08
N LYS A 9 -21.23 -2.59 5.91
CA LYS A 9 -20.53 -2.20 4.67
C LYS A 9 -20.78 -0.74 4.29
N SER A 10 -22.01 -0.23 4.49
CA SER A 10 -22.35 1.17 4.27
C SER A 10 -21.60 2.11 5.21
N ASN A 11 -21.47 1.76 6.50
CA ASN A 11 -20.75 2.58 7.48
C ASN A 11 -19.23 2.64 7.22
N LEU A 12 -18.62 1.54 6.83
CA LEU A 12 -17.19 1.48 6.49
C LEU A 12 -16.89 2.35 5.25
N SER A 13 -17.71 2.24 4.21
CA SER A 13 -17.61 3.07 3.01
C SER A 13 -17.76 4.57 3.33
N THR A 14 -18.71 4.93 4.19
CA THR A 14 -18.92 6.32 4.64
C THR A 14 -17.73 6.86 5.41
N ARG A 15 -17.12 6.05 6.30
CA ARG A 15 -15.90 6.45 7.05
C ARG A 15 -14.71 6.66 6.11
N ALA A 16 -14.53 5.78 5.13
CA ALA A 16 -13.47 5.89 4.15
C ALA A 16 -13.64 7.16 3.27
N LEU A 17 -14.86 7.45 2.82
CA LEU A 17 -15.15 8.66 2.06
C LEU A 17 -14.97 9.92 2.91
N ARG A 18 -15.43 9.92 4.17
CA ARG A 18 -15.20 11.03 5.09
C ARG A 18 -13.72 11.29 5.30
N PHE A 19 -12.92 10.24 5.50
CA PHE A 19 -11.48 10.38 5.61
C PHE A 19 -10.86 11.07 4.39
N LEU A 20 -11.27 10.72 3.16
CA LEU A 20 -10.78 11.38 1.95
C LEU A 20 -11.15 12.88 1.90
N VAL A 21 -12.36 13.23 2.33
CA VAL A 21 -12.84 14.62 2.34
C VAL A 21 -12.07 15.46 3.35
N ASP A 22 -11.84 14.91 4.55
CA ASP A 22 -11.19 15.62 5.65
C ASP A 22 -9.64 15.67 5.47
N LEU A 23 -9.08 14.77 4.66
CA LEU A 23 -7.63 14.53 4.55
C LEU A 23 -6.80 15.80 4.22
N PRO A 24 -7.22 16.72 3.34
CA PRO A 24 -6.48 17.95 3.05
C PRO A 24 -6.34 18.90 4.24
N ASP A 25 -7.27 18.82 5.20
CA ASP A 25 -7.33 19.70 6.37
C ASP A 25 -6.71 19.07 7.62
N LEU A 26 -6.24 17.82 7.53
CA LEU A 26 -5.62 17.11 8.66
C LEU A 26 -4.18 17.58 8.85
N ASP A 27 -3.91 18.22 9.98
CA ASP A 27 -2.55 18.57 10.42
C ASP A 27 -1.93 17.39 11.18
N ALA A 28 -1.49 16.37 10.44
CA ALA A 28 -0.88 15.18 11.00
C ALA A 28 0.31 14.71 10.13
N PRO A 29 1.32 14.06 10.75
CA PRO A 29 2.44 13.48 10.00
C PRO A 29 1.97 12.45 8.96
N ARG A 30 2.66 12.41 7.81
CA ARG A 30 2.33 11.49 6.71
C ARG A 30 2.19 10.04 7.17
N GLU A 31 3.07 9.58 8.03
CA GLU A 31 3.07 8.21 8.53
C GLU A 31 1.82 7.89 9.35
N GLU A 32 1.32 8.82 10.14
CA GLU A 32 0.08 8.66 10.91
C GLU A 32 -1.15 8.60 10.00
N LEU A 33 -1.18 9.45 8.97
CA LEU A 33 -2.25 9.43 7.96
C LEU A 33 -2.22 8.12 7.16
N ILE A 34 -1.03 7.60 6.82
CA ILE A 34 -0.89 6.29 6.16
C ILE A 34 -1.35 5.17 7.12
N CYS A 35 -1.03 5.22 8.41
CA CYS A 35 -1.52 4.24 9.39
C CYS A 35 -3.04 4.26 9.48
N THR A 36 -3.66 5.44 9.48
CA THR A 36 -5.13 5.60 9.46
C THR A 36 -5.72 4.99 8.20
N LEU A 37 -5.14 5.28 7.03
CA LEU A 37 -5.54 4.69 5.75
C LEU A 37 -5.45 3.16 5.78
N CYS A 38 -4.36 2.61 6.32
CA CYS A 38 -4.18 1.17 6.48
C CYS A 38 -5.28 0.55 7.37
N THR A 39 -5.63 1.22 8.46
CA THR A 39 -6.69 0.76 9.37
C THR A 39 -8.05 0.73 8.67
N LEU A 40 -8.45 1.82 8.00
CA LEU A 40 -9.69 1.88 7.23
C LEU A 40 -9.73 0.83 6.11
N SER A 41 -8.62 0.63 5.42
CA SER A 41 -8.53 -0.38 4.35
C SER A 41 -8.67 -1.81 4.89
N ARG A 42 -8.12 -2.10 6.07
CA ARG A 42 -8.28 -3.40 6.75
C ARG A 42 -9.69 -3.63 7.27
N GLU A 43 -10.40 -2.58 7.70
CA GLU A 43 -11.82 -2.67 8.04
C GLU A 43 -12.67 -3.06 6.83
N MET A 44 -12.34 -2.53 5.64
CA MET A 44 -13.00 -2.88 4.38
C MET A 44 -12.60 -4.27 3.86
N GLN A 45 -11.37 -4.70 4.11
CA GLN A 45 -10.81 -6.00 3.68
C GLN A 45 -10.17 -6.72 4.88
N PRO A 46 -10.97 -7.37 5.73
CA PRO A 46 -10.46 -8.11 6.90
C PRO A 46 -9.44 -9.17 6.51
N GLY A 47 -8.39 -9.29 7.31
CA GLY A 47 -7.30 -10.24 7.06
C GLY A 47 -6.23 -9.76 6.08
N ALA A 48 -6.43 -8.64 5.39
CA ALA A 48 -5.41 -8.07 4.52
C ALA A 48 -4.26 -7.42 5.32
N ILE A 49 -3.06 -7.53 4.78
CA ILE A 49 -1.90 -6.74 5.16
C ILE A 49 -1.88 -5.51 4.26
N VAL A 50 -2.03 -4.33 4.85
CA VAL A 50 -2.10 -3.08 4.09
C VAL A 50 -0.95 -2.19 4.49
N GLY A 51 -0.40 -1.49 3.51
CA GLY A 51 0.68 -0.54 3.74
C GLY A 51 0.89 0.43 2.58
N GLY A 52 1.85 1.32 2.79
CA GLY A 52 2.29 2.26 1.78
C GLY A 52 3.80 2.43 1.80
N THR A 53 4.37 2.76 0.66
CA THR A 53 5.77 3.15 0.53
C THR A 53 5.88 4.60 0.10
N ILE A 54 6.95 5.26 0.53
CA ILE A 54 7.34 6.61 0.11
C ILE A 54 8.63 6.48 -0.67
N ILE A 55 8.76 7.18 -1.78
CA ILE A 55 9.90 7.09 -2.69
C ILE A 55 10.77 8.34 -2.54
N ASP A 56 12.08 8.12 -2.45
CA ASP A 56 13.08 9.16 -2.71
C ASP A 56 13.28 9.28 -4.24
N GLY A 57 12.74 10.34 -4.78
CA GLY A 57 12.83 10.57 -6.23
C GLY A 57 14.22 10.89 -6.74
N ALA A 58 15.19 11.23 -5.87
CA ALA A 58 16.56 11.51 -6.27
C ALA A 58 17.38 10.23 -6.44
N SER A 59 17.15 9.23 -5.58
CA SER A 59 17.91 7.97 -5.57
C SER A 59 17.19 6.80 -6.27
N ALA A 60 15.93 6.98 -6.68
CA ALA A 60 15.07 5.92 -7.21
C ALA A 60 14.99 4.70 -6.27
N THR A 61 14.88 4.98 -4.98
CA THR A 61 14.76 3.99 -3.90
C THR A 61 13.55 4.29 -3.02
N PHE A 62 13.17 3.32 -2.18
CA PHE A 62 12.20 3.58 -1.12
C PHE A 62 12.87 4.36 0.02
N ASP A 63 12.36 5.56 0.33
CA ASP A 63 12.77 6.34 1.49
C ASP A 63 12.18 5.74 2.77
N ARG A 64 10.88 5.47 2.76
CA ARG A 64 10.13 4.91 3.89
C ARG A 64 9.09 3.90 3.44
N ALA A 65 8.70 3.07 4.39
CA ALA A 65 7.57 2.15 4.27
C ALA A 65 6.77 2.16 5.56
N VAL A 66 5.45 2.09 5.44
CA VAL A 66 4.51 2.05 6.57
C VAL A 66 3.62 0.82 6.39
N PHE A 67 3.85 -0.19 7.22
CA PHE A 67 3.08 -1.44 7.24
C PHE A 67 2.78 -1.82 8.69
N PRO A 68 1.69 -1.33 9.27
CA PRO A 68 1.42 -1.50 10.72
C PRO A 68 1.31 -2.95 11.19
N SER A 69 1.09 -3.88 10.26
CA SER A 69 0.94 -5.31 10.55
C SER A 69 2.21 -6.14 10.30
N LEU A 70 3.30 -5.53 9.83
CA LEU A 70 4.57 -6.22 9.57
C LEU A 70 5.60 -5.88 10.65
N PRO A 71 6.54 -6.79 10.95
CA PRO A 71 7.66 -6.50 11.85
C PRO A 71 8.53 -5.34 11.33
N ASP A 72 9.01 -4.50 12.22
CA ASP A 72 9.88 -3.34 11.88
C ASP A 72 11.15 -3.76 11.12
N SER A 73 11.70 -4.93 11.43
CA SER A 73 12.87 -5.48 10.73
C SER A 73 12.61 -5.71 9.23
N VAL A 74 11.37 -6.05 8.86
CA VAL A 74 10.95 -6.23 7.46
C VAL A 74 10.73 -4.88 6.79
N VAL A 75 10.02 -3.98 7.48
CA VAL A 75 9.74 -2.62 7.00
C VAL A 75 11.03 -1.84 6.77
N SER A 76 11.97 -1.92 7.72
CA SER A 76 13.30 -1.27 7.61
C SER A 76 14.13 -1.81 6.45
N ARG A 77 13.97 -3.08 6.07
CA ARG A 77 14.67 -3.68 4.95
C ARG A 77 14.20 -3.14 3.60
N LEU A 78 12.96 -2.67 3.48
CA LEU A 78 12.47 -1.99 2.27
C LEU A 78 13.18 -0.65 2.05
N ARG A 79 13.57 0.02 3.12
CA ARG A 79 14.25 1.30 3.04
C ARG A 79 15.55 1.19 2.24
N ARG A 80 15.77 2.11 1.30
CA ARG A 80 16.88 2.13 0.35
C ARG A 80 16.90 0.97 -0.65
N SER A 81 15.90 0.11 -0.64
CA SER A 81 15.78 -0.91 -1.69
C SER A 81 15.51 -0.25 -3.04
N PRO A 82 16.14 -0.75 -4.13
CA PRO A 82 15.98 -0.17 -5.45
C PRO A 82 14.57 -0.43 -6.01
N ILE A 83 14.11 0.49 -6.84
CA ILE A 83 12.86 0.34 -7.59
C ILE A 83 13.08 -0.51 -8.85
N ALA A 84 14.33 -0.59 -9.35
CA ALA A 84 14.70 -1.38 -10.54
C ALA A 84 14.64 -2.91 -10.30
N PRO A 85 14.51 -3.72 -11.38
CA PRO A 85 14.58 -5.18 -11.30
C PRO A 85 16.00 -5.67 -10.91
N PRO A 86 16.13 -6.87 -10.26
CA PRO A 86 15.04 -7.74 -9.82
C PRO A 86 14.21 -7.08 -8.71
N TYR A 87 12.89 -7.10 -8.85
CA TYR A 87 12.01 -6.33 -7.98
C TYR A 87 11.96 -6.87 -6.55
N VAL A 88 11.96 -5.96 -5.60
CA VAL A 88 11.70 -6.29 -4.18
C VAL A 88 10.25 -6.72 -3.93
N GLY A 89 9.35 -6.46 -4.87
CA GLY A 89 7.95 -6.82 -4.83
C GLY A 89 7.12 -6.05 -5.84
N THR A 90 5.80 -6.21 -5.79
CA THR A 90 4.87 -5.48 -6.68
C THR A 90 4.94 -3.97 -6.53
N CYS A 91 5.36 -3.45 -5.36
CA CYS A 91 5.54 -2.01 -5.14
C CYS A 91 6.59 -1.42 -6.09
N ALA A 92 7.78 -2.02 -6.18
CA ALA A 92 8.82 -1.58 -7.11
C ALA A 92 8.38 -1.74 -8.58
N GLN A 93 7.80 -2.90 -8.91
CA GLN A 93 7.30 -3.17 -10.24
C GLN A 93 6.22 -2.19 -10.69
N ALA A 94 5.25 -1.86 -9.80
CA ALA A 94 4.17 -0.93 -10.11
C ALA A 94 4.67 0.47 -10.47
N VAL A 95 5.71 0.95 -9.77
CA VAL A 95 6.35 2.23 -10.08
C VAL A 95 7.05 2.19 -11.43
N CYS A 96 7.86 1.14 -11.69
CA CYS A 96 8.56 0.98 -12.98
C CYS A 96 7.60 0.89 -14.16
N GLU A 97 6.48 0.17 -14.00
CA GLU A 97 5.51 -0.03 -15.07
C GLU A 97 4.45 1.09 -15.16
N GLY A 98 4.40 2.00 -14.19
CA GLY A 98 3.45 3.11 -14.15
C GLY A 98 1.99 2.67 -14.02
N ARG A 99 1.73 1.45 -13.54
CA ARG A 99 0.39 0.87 -13.43
C ARG A 99 0.26 -0.04 -12.21
N ARG A 100 -0.98 -0.33 -11.84
CA ARG A 100 -1.24 -1.34 -10.81
C ARG A 100 -0.69 -2.70 -11.25
N VAL A 101 -0.01 -3.36 -10.31
CA VAL A 101 0.54 -4.71 -10.48
C VAL A 101 -0.07 -5.65 -9.45
N THR A 102 -0.47 -6.83 -9.91
CA THR A 102 -0.98 -7.90 -9.06
C THR A 102 -0.10 -9.14 -9.23
N CYS A 103 0.31 -9.72 -8.10
CA CYS A 103 0.92 -11.03 -8.00
C CYS A 103 -0.05 -11.96 -7.28
N PRO A 104 -0.83 -12.79 -7.98
CA PRO A 104 -1.84 -13.64 -7.38
C PRO A 104 -1.26 -14.82 -6.60
N ASN A 105 -0.01 -15.19 -6.86
CA ASN A 105 0.69 -16.26 -6.14
C ASN A 105 2.20 -15.99 -6.11
N ILE A 106 2.71 -15.58 -4.95
CA ILE A 106 4.14 -15.27 -4.75
C ILE A 106 5.04 -16.51 -4.94
N SER A 107 4.55 -17.70 -4.65
CA SER A 107 5.37 -18.93 -4.78
C SER A 107 5.84 -19.19 -6.21
N SER A 108 5.05 -18.81 -7.20
CA SER A 108 5.36 -18.95 -8.63
C SER A 108 5.93 -17.68 -9.27
N GLU A 109 6.09 -16.59 -8.51
CA GLU A 109 6.56 -15.31 -9.05
C GLU A 109 8.07 -15.33 -9.30
N THR A 110 8.47 -15.11 -10.53
CA THR A 110 9.88 -15.14 -10.96
C THR A 110 10.52 -13.76 -11.13
N ARG A 111 9.71 -12.70 -11.17
CA ARG A 111 10.18 -11.31 -11.35
C ARG A 111 10.73 -10.70 -10.06
N PHE A 112 10.41 -11.30 -8.91
CA PHE A 112 10.91 -10.82 -7.62
C PHE A 112 12.31 -11.35 -7.34
N ASP A 113 13.10 -10.54 -6.65
CA ASP A 113 14.35 -11.01 -6.05
C ASP A 113 14.09 -12.26 -5.19
N PRO A 114 14.88 -13.34 -5.35
CA PRO A 114 14.64 -14.58 -4.62
C PRO A 114 14.69 -14.46 -3.10
N GLY A 115 15.49 -13.52 -2.56
CA GLY A 115 15.57 -13.24 -1.13
C GLY A 115 14.30 -12.59 -0.60
N TRP A 116 13.76 -11.62 -1.35
CA TRP A 116 12.49 -10.99 -1.02
C TRP A 116 11.31 -11.95 -1.14
N ARG A 117 11.29 -12.77 -2.17
CA ARG A 117 10.25 -13.82 -2.33
C ARG A 117 10.24 -14.77 -1.14
N ARG A 118 11.41 -15.28 -0.71
CA ARG A 118 11.51 -16.14 0.48
C ARG A 118 11.04 -15.42 1.75
N LEU A 119 11.39 -14.15 1.91
CA LEU A 119 10.95 -13.35 3.04
C LEU A 119 9.43 -13.24 3.11
N TYR A 120 8.77 -12.89 2.01
CA TYR A 120 7.30 -12.80 1.96
C TYR A 120 6.62 -14.14 2.28
N LEU A 121 7.12 -15.23 1.70
CA LEU A 121 6.60 -16.57 1.98
C LEU A 121 6.81 -16.96 3.45
N GLY A 122 7.93 -16.59 4.05
CA GLY A 122 8.21 -16.80 5.47
C GLY A 122 7.28 -16.00 6.41
N LEU A 123 6.81 -14.84 5.97
CA LEU A 123 5.81 -14.02 6.67
C LEU A 123 4.36 -14.49 6.45
N GLY A 124 4.16 -15.56 5.69
CA GLY A 124 2.84 -16.05 5.36
C GLY A 124 2.14 -15.30 4.22
N ILE A 125 2.79 -14.34 3.57
CA ILE A 125 2.23 -13.61 2.44
C ILE A 125 2.22 -14.50 1.20
N ARG A 126 1.07 -14.65 0.55
CA ARG A 126 0.88 -15.54 -0.61
C ARG A 126 0.47 -14.81 -1.88
N SER A 127 -0.21 -13.67 -1.75
CA SER A 127 -0.53 -12.80 -2.88
C SER A 127 -0.37 -11.34 -2.47
N VAL A 128 -0.11 -10.47 -3.44
CA VAL A 128 0.11 -9.04 -3.20
C VAL A 128 -0.25 -8.22 -4.43
N GLN A 129 -0.77 -7.03 -4.21
CA GLN A 129 -1.00 -6.05 -5.26
C GLN A 129 -0.55 -4.67 -4.80
N SER A 130 -0.11 -3.85 -5.75
CA SER A 130 0.35 -2.49 -5.51
C SER A 130 -0.15 -1.54 -6.59
N ALA A 131 -0.55 -0.36 -6.16
CA ALA A 131 -0.86 0.75 -7.05
C ALA A 131 0.20 1.85 -6.88
N PRO A 132 0.81 2.34 -7.96
CA PRO A 132 1.77 3.42 -7.88
C PRO A 132 1.04 4.75 -7.63
N VAL A 133 1.73 5.65 -6.95
CA VAL A 133 1.25 7.00 -6.64
C VAL A 133 2.18 8.01 -7.28
N PHE A 134 1.63 8.85 -8.14
CA PHE A 134 2.38 9.89 -8.84
C PHE A 134 1.87 11.28 -8.46
N SER A 135 2.75 12.26 -8.51
CA SER A 135 2.40 13.68 -8.47
C SER A 135 1.77 14.14 -9.79
N PHE A 136 1.18 15.32 -9.81
CA PHE A 136 0.57 15.88 -11.02
C PHE A 136 1.56 16.06 -12.20
N ASN A 137 2.86 16.18 -11.91
CA ASN A 137 3.91 16.27 -12.93
C ASN A 137 4.55 14.92 -13.27
N GLY A 138 3.92 13.81 -12.86
CA GLY A 138 4.36 12.45 -13.20
C GLY A 138 5.53 11.90 -12.36
N LYS A 139 5.97 12.62 -11.31
CA LYS A 139 7.00 12.10 -10.41
C LYS A 139 6.42 11.03 -9.50
N ALA A 140 7.10 9.88 -9.37
CA ALA A 140 6.70 8.83 -8.43
C ALA A 140 6.86 9.33 -6.98
N LEU A 141 5.78 9.20 -6.19
CA LEU A 141 5.74 9.60 -4.79
C LEU A 141 5.77 8.39 -3.86
N GLY A 142 5.20 7.27 -4.26
CA GLY A 142 5.09 6.08 -3.44
C GLY A 142 4.20 5.01 -4.06
N THR A 143 3.76 4.06 -3.22
CA THR A 143 2.79 3.04 -3.60
C THR A 143 1.83 2.76 -2.47
N PHE A 144 0.59 2.37 -2.81
CA PHE A 144 -0.33 1.71 -1.90
C PHE A 144 -0.28 0.21 -2.14
N VAL A 145 -0.25 -0.59 -1.07
CA VAL A 145 -0.01 -2.03 -1.12
C VAL A 145 -1.05 -2.79 -0.31
N VAL A 146 -1.60 -3.86 -0.89
CA VAL A 146 -2.49 -4.81 -0.20
C VAL A 146 -2.00 -6.22 -0.46
N ALA A 147 -1.80 -7.00 0.60
CA ALA A 147 -1.32 -8.37 0.54
C ALA A 147 -2.22 -9.32 1.35
N PHE A 148 -2.18 -10.60 1.02
CA PHE A 148 -3.01 -11.63 1.63
C PHE A 148 -2.18 -12.86 1.98
N ASN A 149 -2.66 -13.64 2.96
CA ASN A 149 -2.06 -14.89 3.42
C ASN A 149 -2.46 -16.10 2.57
N GLU A 150 -3.22 -15.90 1.51
CA GLU A 150 -3.63 -16.92 0.54
C GLU A 150 -3.35 -16.47 -0.89
N PRO A 151 -3.15 -17.38 -1.85
CA PRO A 151 -3.16 -17.03 -3.25
C PRO A 151 -4.53 -16.46 -3.64
N LYS A 152 -4.53 -15.29 -4.31
CA LYS A 152 -5.77 -14.57 -4.60
C LYS A 152 -5.67 -13.84 -5.94
N ALA A 153 -6.63 -14.10 -6.82
CA ALA A 153 -6.85 -13.26 -7.99
C ALA A 153 -7.52 -11.93 -7.58
N SER A 154 -7.24 -10.87 -8.31
CA SER A 154 -7.86 -9.56 -8.06
C SER A 154 -9.36 -9.59 -8.39
N THR A 155 -10.18 -9.06 -7.49
CA THR A 155 -11.62 -8.88 -7.65
C THR A 155 -11.95 -7.43 -8.01
N THR A 156 -13.21 -7.14 -8.38
CA THR A 156 -13.68 -5.77 -8.59
C THR A 156 -13.51 -4.93 -7.32
N PHE A 157 -13.83 -5.49 -6.15
CA PHE A 157 -13.63 -4.80 -4.88
C PHE A 157 -12.16 -4.49 -4.60
N ASP A 158 -11.23 -5.38 -4.95
CA ASP A 158 -9.79 -5.09 -4.82
C ASP A 158 -9.39 -3.92 -5.72
N VAL A 159 -9.98 -3.78 -6.91
CA VAL A 159 -9.73 -2.62 -7.79
C VAL A 159 -10.18 -1.31 -7.14
N GLU A 160 -11.37 -1.30 -6.56
CA GLU A 160 -11.93 -0.12 -5.88
C GLU A 160 -11.10 0.24 -4.64
N LEU A 161 -10.73 -0.75 -3.82
CA LEU A 161 -9.87 -0.55 -2.66
C LEU A 161 -8.50 0.02 -3.05
N MET A 162 -7.90 -0.51 -4.12
CA MET A 162 -6.61 -0.03 -4.61
C MET A 162 -6.70 1.40 -5.16
N ALA A 163 -7.79 1.75 -5.85
CA ALA A 163 -8.03 3.10 -6.33
C ALA A 163 -8.23 4.10 -5.16
N PHE A 164 -9.04 3.73 -4.18
CA PHE A 164 -9.23 4.50 -2.94
C PHE A 164 -7.90 4.75 -2.23
N GLY A 165 -7.12 3.68 -1.98
CA GLY A 165 -5.86 3.76 -1.28
C GLY A 165 -4.80 4.57 -2.03
N ALA A 166 -4.69 4.41 -3.35
CA ALA A 166 -3.76 5.18 -4.17
C ALA A 166 -4.13 6.67 -4.19
N TYR A 167 -5.41 7.00 -4.25
CA TYR A 167 -5.87 8.40 -4.21
C TYR A 167 -5.62 9.04 -2.84
N ALA A 168 -5.94 8.35 -1.74
CA ALA A 168 -5.62 8.81 -0.40
C ALA A 168 -4.11 9.04 -0.22
N MET A 169 -3.28 8.08 -0.65
CA MET A 169 -1.82 8.22 -0.63
C MET A 169 -1.33 9.42 -1.45
N HIS A 170 -1.96 9.69 -2.61
CA HIS A 170 -1.62 10.86 -3.41
C HIS A 170 -1.84 12.16 -2.60
N ILE A 171 -3.00 12.32 -1.96
CA ILE A 171 -3.28 13.49 -1.14
C ILE A 171 -2.28 13.59 0.02
N ILE A 172 -2.05 12.50 0.76
CA ILE A 172 -1.11 12.48 1.89
C ILE A 172 0.30 12.90 1.44
N LEU A 173 0.81 12.30 0.36
CA LEU A 173 2.19 12.54 -0.07
C LEU A 173 2.38 13.89 -0.75
N GLN A 174 1.32 14.45 -1.34
CA GLN A 174 1.37 15.75 -2.01
C GLN A 174 1.23 16.93 -1.04
N TYR A 175 0.38 16.82 -0.02
CA TYR A 175 -0.04 17.97 0.79
C TYR A 175 0.40 17.91 2.26
N SER A 176 0.62 16.73 2.84
CA SER A 176 1.03 16.65 4.25
C SER A 176 2.54 16.91 4.42
N PRO A 177 2.97 17.61 5.47
CA PRO A 177 4.39 17.84 5.72
C PRO A 177 5.12 16.52 6.04
N PRO A 178 6.40 16.40 5.64
CA PRO A 178 7.23 15.31 6.14
C PRO A 178 7.44 15.47 7.64
N ARG A 179 7.55 14.35 8.36
CA ARG A 179 7.90 14.38 9.80
C ARG A 179 9.27 15.04 9.95
N VAL A 180 9.32 16.16 10.61
CA VAL A 180 10.60 16.75 11.04
C VAL A 180 11.13 15.88 12.17
N LEU A 181 12.18 15.10 11.90
CA LEU A 181 12.92 14.40 12.95
C LEU A 181 13.62 15.49 13.79
N ALA A 182 13.14 15.65 15.03
CA ALA A 182 13.84 16.46 16.04
C ALA A 182 15.09 15.72 16.52
#